data_f495da3a5dcadf5874d52c1cbc79fdd0
#
_entry.id   f495da3a5dcadf5874d52c1cbc79fdd0
#
_cell.length_a   1.000
_cell.length_b   1.000
_cell.length_c   1.000
_cell.angle_alpha   90.00
_cell.angle_beta   90.00
_cell.angle_gamma   90.00
#
_symmetry.space_group_name_H-M   'P 1'
#
loop_
_entity.id
_entity.type
_entity.pdbx_description
1 polymer ?
#
loop_
_entity_poly.entity_id
_entity_poly.type
_entity_poly.pdbx_seq_one_letter_code
_entity_poly.pdbx_strand_id
1 'polypeptide(L)'
;MFPALTSQRVRAGFTLTELMIVVAVIGLLAAIALPSFARARERSVNVRFAADLQVAKAAFTEYSMEHGDYPPDTMPGEMPEGMADYLRRIAWTKATAIGGQWDWDRGTFGFKGGVSVYHPTASNDQMLQVDNTIDDGNLATGEFRSRSEGYIGIIEE
;
A
#
# COMPACT_ATOMS: atom_id res chain seq x y z
N MET A 1 -63.04 -37.32 27.64
CA MET A 1 -62.18 -37.08 26.45
C MET A 1 -62.15 -35.54 26.20
N PHE A 2 -61.09 -34.86 26.68
CA PHE A 2 -60.98 -33.39 26.58
C PHE A 2 -60.18 -33.05 25.34
N PRO A 3 -60.62 -32.09 24.50
CA PRO A 3 -59.84 -31.67 23.38
C PRO A 3 -58.67 -30.80 23.83
N ALA A 4 -57.47 -31.07 23.33
CA ALA A 4 -56.28 -30.29 23.56
C ALA A 4 -56.39 -28.91 22.81
N LEU A 5 -56.30 -27.83 23.57
CA LEU A 5 -56.20 -26.46 23.02
C LEU A 5 -54.81 -26.26 22.42
N THR A 6 -54.70 -26.26 21.10
CA THR A 6 -53.50 -25.84 20.38
C THR A 6 -53.36 -24.34 20.45
N SER A 7 -52.42 -23.84 21.27
CA SER A 7 -52.04 -22.44 21.31
C SER A 7 -51.36 -22.06 20.00
N GLN A 8 -52.06 -21.34 19.14
CA GLN A 8 -51.43 -20.71 17.98
C GLN A 8 -50.56 -19.55 18.46
N ARG A 9 -49.24 -19.67 18.31
CA ARG A 9 -48.30 -18.57 18.49
C ARG A 9 -48.55 -17.55 17.36
N VAL A 10 -49.09 -16.38 17.69
CA VAL A 10 -49.18 -15.23 16.81
C VAL A 10 -47.76 -14.78 16.52
N ARG A 11 -47.32 -14.90 15.28
CA ARG A 11 -46.07 -14.34 14.81
C ARG A 11 -46.27 -12.82 14.68
N ALA A 12 -45.68 -12.04 15.57
CA ALA A 12 -45.61 -10.59 15.41
C ALA A 12 -44.72 -10.27 14.18
N GLY A 13 -45.29 -9.61 13.19
CA GLY A 13 -44.56 -9.09 12.04
C GLY A 13 -43.96 -7.73 12.35
N PHE A 14 -42.86 -7.38 11.69
CA PHE A 14 -42.26 -6.04 11.76
C PHE A 14 -43.17 -5.00 11.11
N THR A 15 -43.27 -3.84 11.74
CA THR A 15 -43.95 -2.67 11.16
C THR A 15 -43.05 -1.98 10.13
N LEU A 16 -43.66 -1.31 9.16
CA LEU A 16 -42.92 -0.51 8.15
C LEU A 16 -42.10 0.60 8.82
N THR A 17 -42.64 1.21 9.88
CA THR A 17 -41.97 2.25 10.66
C THR A 17 -40.72 1.76 11.36
N GLU A 18 -40.75 0.56 11.96
CA GLU A 18 -39.57 -0.04 12.59
C GLU A 18 -38.45 -0.27 11.56
N LEU A 19 -38.78 -0.75 10.35
CA LEU A 19 -37.81 -0.92 9.28
C LEU A 19 -37.23 0.44 8.81
N MET A 20 -38.07 1.48 8.69
CA MET A 20 -37.62 2.82 8.29
C MET A 20 -36.64 3.42 9.30
N ILE A 21 -36.90 3.28 10.61
CA ILE A 21 -35.99 3.77 11.65
C ILE A 21 -34.65 3.04 11.60
N VAL A 22 -34.67 1.71 11.46
CA VAL A 22 -33.45 0.89 11.37
C VAL A 22 -32.59 1.30 10.19
N VAL A 23 -33.19 1.44 8.99
CA VAL A 23 -32.46 1.87 7.79
C VAL A 23 -31.91 3.29 7.95
N ALA A 24 -32.65 4.21 8.55
CA ALA A 24 -32.18 5.56 8.80
C ALA A 24 -30.96 5.58 9.75
N VAL A 25 -31.00 4.80 10.83
CA VAL A 25 -29.87 4.69 11.78
C VAL A 25 -28.64 4.05 11.13
N ILE A 26 -28.82 2.94 10.37
CA ILE A 26 -27.71 2.31 9.65
C ILE A 26 -27.11 3.27 8.63
N GLY A 27 -27.94 4.01 7.88
CA GLY A 27 -27.48 5.02 6.92
C GLY A 27 -26.64 6.12 7.56
N LEU A 28 -27.05 6.62 8.73
CA LEU A 28 -26.31 7.64 9.49
C LEU A 28 -24.96 7.08 9.98
N LEU A 29 -24.93 5.87 10.52
CA LEU A 29 -23.70 5.22 10.98
C LEU A 29 -22.75 4.95 9.81
N ALA A 30 -23.26 4.47 8.68
CA ALA A 30 -22.48 4.24 7.48
C ALA A 30 -21.85 5.53 6.92
N ALA A 31 -22.59 6.65 6.95
CA ALA A 31 -22.10 7.94 6.46
C ALA A 31 -20.84 8.41 7.22
N ILE A 32 -20.70 8.09 8.50
CA ILE A 32 -19.55 8.43 9.33
C ILE A 32 -18.43 7.37 9.17
N ALA A 33 -18.80 6.09 9.10
CA ALA A 33 -17.85 4.98 9.10
C ALA A 33 -17.07 4.85 7.78
N LEU A 34 -17.72 5.04 6.62
CA LEU A 34 -17.10 4.82 5.31
C LEU A 34 -15.89 5.71 5.04
N PRO A 35 -15.92 7.05 5.26
CA PRO A 35 -14.76 7.91 5.07
C PRO A 35 -13.60 7.57 6.02
N SER A 36 -13.92 7.18 7.25
CA SER A 36 -12.91 6.80 8.24
C SER A 36 -12.20 5.50 7.85
N PHE A 37 -12.96 4.52 7.38
CA PHE A 37 -12.42 3.25 6.89
C PHE A 37 -11.54 3.42 5.64
N ALA A 38 -11.96 4.26 4.69
CA ALA A 38 -11.17 4.55 3.50
C ALA A 38 -9.79 5.14 3.86
N ARG A 39 -9.74 6.13 4.76
CA ARG A 39 -8.49 6.71 5.25
C ARG A 39 -7.60 5.71 6.00
N ALA A 40 -8.21 4.86 6.82
CA ALA A 40 -7.46 3.82 7.53
C ALA A 40 -6.83 2.81 6.57
N ARG A 41 -7.56 2.41 5.53
CA ARG A 41 -7.06 1.53 4.47
C ARG A 41 -5.90 2.16 3.71
N GLU A 42 -6.03 3.42 3.28
CA GLU A 42 -4.97 4.14 2.58
C GLU A 42 -3.70 4.22 3.44
N ARG A 43 -3.83 4.57 4.73
CA ARG A 43 -2.70 4.60 5.66
C ARG A 43 -2.03 3.22 5.80
N SER A 44 -2.80 2.14 5.86
CA SER A 44 -2.25 0.78 5.91
C SER A 44 -1.47 0.42 4.64
N VAL A 45 -1.95 0.83 3.47
CA VAL A 45 -1.27 0.65 2.18
C VAL A 45 0.04 1.44 2.15
N ASN A 46 0.03 2.70 2.62
CA ASN A 46 1.21 3.56 2.66
C ASN A 46 2.31 2.99 3.56
N VAL A 47 1.94 2.55 4.77
CA VAL A 47 2.89 1.93 5.72
C VAL A 47 3.48 0.63 5.15
N ARG A 48 2.66 -0.18 4.49
CA ARG A 48 3.14 -1.39 3.83
C ARG A 48 4.14 -1.07 2.72
N PHE A 49 3.83 -0.11 1.86
CA PHE A 49 4.76 0.30 0.79
C PHE A 49 6.08 0.82 1.38
N ALA A 50 6.02 1.69 2.39
CA ALA A 50 7.21 2.21 3.06
C ALA A 50 8.08 1.08 3.66
N ALA A 51 7.45 0.09 4.30
CA ALA A 51 8.15 -1.07 4.85
C ALA A 51 8.79 -1.93 3.74
N ASP A 52 8.05 -2.20 2.65
CA ASP A 52 8.55 -2.98 1.52
C ASP A 52 9.74 -2.24 0.84
N LEU A 53 9.66 -0.91 0.71
CA LEU A 53 10.76 -0.09 0.19
C LEU A 53 12.01 -0.18 1.05
N GLN A 54 11.89 -0.09 2.37
CA GLN A 54 13.04 -0.21 3.27
C GLN A 54 13.67 -1.61 3.21
N VAL A 55 12.86 -2.65 3.10
CA VAL A 55 13.35 -4.03 2.90
C VAL A 55 14.09 -4.16 1.57
N ALA A 56 13.58 -3.54 0.50
CA ALA A 56 14.25 -3.52 -0.79
C ALA A 56 15.61 -2.78 -0.71
N LYS A 57 15.62 -1.55 -0.17
CA LYS A 57 16.86 -0.76 0.02
C LYS A 57 17.93 -1.56 0.79
N ALA A 58 17.52 -2.24 1.87
CA ALA A 58 18.42 -3.08 2.65
C ALA A 58 18.98 -4.26 1.84
N ALA A 59 18.15 -4.92 1.03
CA ALA A 59 18.56 -6.02 0.18
C ALA A 59 19.61 -5.61 -0.87
N PHE A 60 19.44 -4.46 -1.52
CA PHE A 60 20.44 -3.93 -2.46
C PHE A 60 21.72 -3.50 -1.77
N THR A 61 21.62 -2.93 -0.56
CA THR A 61 22.79 -2.59 0.26
C THR A 61 23.57 -3.84 0.66
N GLU A 62 22.88 -4.90 1.10
CA GLU A 62 23.49 -6.19 1.45
C GLU A 62 24.21 -6.79 0.24
N TYR A 63 23.56 -6.81 -0.92
CA TYR A 63 24.19 -7.28 -2.18
C TYR A 63 25.46 -6.49 -2.50
N SER A 64 25.42 -5.15 -2.42
CA SER A 64 26.60 -4.32 -2.72
C SER A 64 27.75 -4.53 -1.75
N MET A 65 27.46 -4.80 -0.47
CA MET A 65 28.49 -5.14 0.53
C MET A 65 29.17 -6.48 0.26
N GLU A 66 28.42 -7.47 -0.24
CA GLU A 66 28.96 -8.80 -0.54
C GLU A 66 29.71 -8.86 -1.87
N HIS A 67 29.26 -8.11 -2.88
CA HIS A 67 29.80 -8.17 -4.25
C HIS A 67 30.72 -6.99 -4.60
N GLY A 68 30.80 -5.99 -3.71
CA GLY A 68 31.62 -4.78 -3.91
C GLY A 68 30.99 -3.74 -4.83
N ASP A 69 29.83 -4.00 -5.42
CA ASP A 69 29.09 -3.08 -6.28
C ASP A 69 27.60 -3.50 -6.38
N TYR A 70 26.75 -2.59 -6.87
CA TYR A 70 25.32 -2.84 -7.11
C TYR A 70 25.10 -3.70 -8.37
N PRO A 71 23.98 -4.43 -8.46
CA PRO A 71 23.61 -5.15 -9.68
C PRO A 71 23.37 -4.15 -10.84
N PRO A 72 23.46 -4.62 -12.10
CA PRO A 72 23.12 -3.80 -13.26
C PRO A 72 21.70 -3.23 -13.20
N ASP A 73 21.50 -2.07 -13.82
CA ASP A 73 20.20 -1.46 -14.03
C ASP A 73 19.24 -2.39 -14.78
N THR A 74 17.94 -2.34 -14.45
CA THR A 74 16.93 -3.21 -15.08
C THR A 74 15.70 -2.42 -15.49
N MET A 75 14.84 -3.03 -16.29
CA MET A 75 13.53 -2.43 -16.60
C MET A 75 12.53 -2.62 -15.45
N PRO A 76 11.55 -1.72 -15.31
CA PRO A 76 10.51 -1.83 -14.28
C PRO A 76 9.83 -3.20 -14.28
N GLY A 77 9.74 -3.80 -13.09
CA GLY A 77 9.13 -5.12 -12.88
C GLY A 77 10.02 -6.31 -13.20
N GLU A 78 11.23 -6.10 -13.72
CA GLU A 78 12.22 -7.16 -13.92
C GLU A 78 13.04 -7.42 -12.65
N MET A 79 13.38 -8.68 -12.41
CA MET A 79 14.23 -9.07 -11.28
C MET A 79 15.70 -8.79 -11.64
N PRO A 80 16.41 -7.90 -10.90
CA PRO A 80 17.81 -7.66 -11.15
C PRO A 80 18.66 -8.91 -10.95
N GLU A 81 19.70 -9.06 -11.75
CA GLU A 81 20.57 -10.23 -11.74
C GLU A 81 21.20 -10.43 -10.35
N GLY A 82 21.14 -11.66 -9.85
CA GLY A 82 21.66 -12.02 -8.54
C GLY A 82 20.79 -11.62 -7.35
N MET A 83 19.70 -10.84 -7.53
CA MET A 83 18.89 -10.31 -6.44
C MET A 83 17.77 -11.26 -5.95
N ALA A 84 17.51 -12.37 -6.62
CA ALA A 84 16.39 -13.26 -6.31
C ALA A 84 16.38 -13.76 -4.85
N ASP A 85 17.53 -14.02 -4.29
CA ASP A 85 17.68 -14.51 -2.91
C ASP A 85 17.56 -13.37 -1.87
N TYR A 86 18.00 -12.19 -2.19
CA TYR A 86 17.91 -11.01 -1.33
C TYR A 86 16.48 -10.45 -1.26
N LEU A 87 15.76 -10.47 -2.38
CA LEU A 87 14.40 -9.93 -2.51
C LEU A 87 13.28 -10.94 -2.20
N ARG A 88 13.58 -12.09 -1.60
CA ARG A 88 12.58 -13.15 -1.28
C ARG A 88 11.38 -12.66 -0.45
N ARG A 89 11.53 -11.60 0.33
CA ARG A 89 10.47 -11.03 1.16
C ARG A 89 9.56 -10.07 0.42
N ILE A 90 9.92 -9.69 -0.81
CA ILE A 90 9.19 -8.74 -1.64
C ILE A 90 8.72 -9.46 -2.90
N ALA A 91 7.48 -9.23 -3.29
CA ALA A 91 6.98 -9.69 -4.58
C ALA A 91 7.44 -8.74 -5.70
N TRP A 92 8.76 -8.68 -5.97
CA TRP A 92 9.41 -7.70 -6.84
C TRP A 92 8.77 -7.59 -8.22
N THR A 93 8.44 -8.72 -8.84
CA THR A 93 7.84 -8.78 -10.19
C THR A 93 6.32 -8.53 -10.20
N LYS A 94 5.73 -8.16 -9.05
CA LYS A 94 4.30 -7.84 -8.92
C LYS A 94 4.12 -6.35 -8.66
N ALA A 95 2.88 -5.88 -8.88
CA ALA A 95 2.52 -4.51 -8.52
C ALA A 95 2.80 -4.22 -7.04
N THR A 96 3.27 -3.01 -6.75
CA THR A 96 3.50 -2.54 -5.39
C THR A 96 2.18 -2.32 -4.64
N ALA A 97 2.24 -2.12 -3.33
CA ALA A 97 1.04 -1.85 -2.52
C ALA A 97 0.29 -0.57 -2.94
N ILE A 98 1.00 0.41 -3.53
CA ILE A 98 0.44 1.68 -4.04
C ILE A 98 0.17 1.66 -5.55
N GLY A 99 0.22 0.47 -6.17
CA GLY A 99 0.21 0.29 -7.63
C GLY A 99 1.57 0.55 -8.26
N GLY A 100 1.64 0.42 -9.59
CA GLY A 100 2.92 0.53 -10.30
C GLY A 100 3.82 -0.69 -10.10
N GLN A 101 5.05 -0.60 -10.58
CA GLN A 101 6.03 -1.68 -10.55
C GLN A 101 7.27 -1.26 -9.78
N TRP A 102 7.92 -2.21 -9.11
CA TRP A 102 9.25 -2.01 -8.57
C TRP A 102 10.25 -1.80 -9.70
N ASP A 103 11.22 -0.94 -9.46
CA ASP A 103 12.26 -0.62 -10.41
C ASP A 103 13.58 -0.45 -9.69
N TRP A 104 14.66 -0.90 -10.30
CA TRP A 104 16.00 -0.70 -9.80
C TRP A 104 16.74 0.26 -10.71
N ASP A 105 17.06 1.41 -10.18
CA ASP A 105 17.77 2.48 -10.89
C ASP A 105 19.23 2.54 -10.44
N ARG A 106 20.16 2.24 -11.36
CA ARG A 106 21.60 2.36 -11.11
C ARG A 106 22.22 3.38 -12.03
N GLY A 107 22.85 4.41 -11.44
CA GLY A 107 23.53 5.48 -12.21
C GLY A 107 22.60 6.38 -13.00
N THR A 108 21.29 6.33 -12.69
CA THR A 108 20.25 7.14 -13.30
C THR A 108 19.79 8.26 -12.36
N PHE A 109 19.09 9.26 -12.87
CA PHE A 109 18.54 10.40 -12.11
C PHE A 109 19.54 11.15 -11.22
N GLY A 110 20.86 10.96 -11.42
CA GLY A 110 21.91 11.62 -10.63
C GLY A 110 22.30 10.87 -9.34
N PHE A 111 21.80 9.66 -9.13
CA PHE A 111 22.09 8.82 -7.97
C PHE A 111 22.87 7.56 -8.40
N LYS A 112 23.74 7.07 -7.54
CA LYS A 112 24.48 5.82 -7.78
C LYS A 112 23.58 4.59 -7.73
N GLY A 113 22.59 4.60 -6.83
CA GLY A 113 21.61 3.52 -6.74
C GLY A 113 20.37 3.93 -5.95
N GLY A 114 19.21 3.45 -6.41
CA GLY A 114 17.94 3.66 -5.74
C GLY A 114 16.86 2.65 -6.14
N VAL A 115 15.94 2.40 -5.22
CA VAL A 115 14.76 1.57 -5.49
C VAL A 115 13.59 2.48 -5.82
N SER A 116 13.00 2.27 -6.97
CA SER A 116 11.91 3.09 -7.48
C SER A 116 10.57 2.37 -7.52
N VAL A 117 9.51 3.16 -7.58
CA VAL A 117 8.19 2.72 -8.04
C VAL A 117 7.86 3.44 -9.34
N TYR A 118 7.66 2.67 -10.40
CA TYR A 118 7.34 3.16 -11.74
C TYR A 118 5.84 3.15 -11.97
N HIS A 119 5.27 4.26 -12.45
CA HIS A 119 3.84 4.46 -12.70
C HIS A 119 2.91 4.01 -11.54
N PRO A 120 3.11 4.49 -10.30
CA PRO A 120 2.18 4.20 -9.21
C PRO A 120 0.77 4.73 -9.52
N THR A 121 -0.25 4.05 -9.01
CA THR A 121 -1.64 4.52 -9.12
C THR A 121 -2.06 5.44 -7.98
N ALA A 122 -1.21 5.56 -6.95
CA ALA A 122 -1.39 6.48 -5.84
C ALA A 122 -1.36 7.94 -6.31
N SER A 123 -2.18 8.79 -5.69
CA SER A 123 -2.17 10.23 -5.93
C SER A 123 -0.91 10.89 -5.37
N ASN A 124 -0.58 12.10 -5.85
CA ASN A 124 0.54 12.87 -5.30
C ASN A 124 0.38 13.17 -3.81
N ASP A 125 -0.86 13.45 -3.34
CA ASP A 125 -1.15 13.66 -1.92
C ASP A 125 -0.90 12.40 -1.10
N GLN A 126 -1.21 11.23 -1.64
CA GLN A 126 -0.89 9.95 -1.01
C GLN A 126 0.62 9.73 -0.96
N MET A 127 1.36 10.10 -2.00
CA MET A 127 2.82 9.99 -2.04
C MET A 127 3.50 10.93 -1.05
N LEU A 128 2.97 12.13 -0.82
CA LEU A 128 3.42 13.01 0.27
C LEU A 128 3.20 12.38 1.65
N GLN A 129 2.10 11.63 1.87
CA GLN A 129 1.88 10.90 3.11
C GLN A 129 2.85 9.72 3.27
N VAL A 130 3.20 9.05 2.17
CA VAL A 130 4.24 8.01 2.15
C VAL A 130 5.57 8.61 2.55
N ASP A 131 5.94 9.72 1.93
CA ASP A 131 7.18 10.42 2.20
C ASP A 131 7.29 10.88 3.66
N ASN A 132 6.23 11.47 4.23
CA ASN A 132 6.14 11.78 5.66
C ASN A 132 6.37 10.56 6.59
N THR A 133 6.19 9.36 6.07
CA THR A 133 6.41 8.12 6.83
C THR A 133 7.85 7.64 6.69
N ILE A 134 8.48 7.92 5.55
CA ILE A 134 9.84 7.48 5.21
C ILE A 134 10.86 8.54 5.63
N ASP A 135 10.56 9.82 5.37
CA ASP A 135 11.53 10.92 5.37
C ASP A 135 10.91 12.26 5.83
N ASP A 136 11.05 13.32 5.05
CA ASP A 136 10.79 14.71 5.44
C ASP A 136 9.42 15.28 5.01
N GLY A 137 8.65 14.54 4.22
CA GLY A 137 7.36 14.98 3.68
C GLY A 137 7.47 15.93 2.50
N ASN A 138 8.60 15.97 1.82
CA ASN A 138 8.86 16.83 0.67
C ASN A 138 9.49 16.05 -0.48
N LEU A 139 8.69 15.63 -1.42
CA LEU A 139 9.09 14.83 -2.59
C LEU A 139 10.19 15.45 -3.49
N ALA A 140 10.67 16.63 -3.18
CA ALA A 140 11.79 17.27 -3.87
C ALA A 140 13.13 17.12 -3.12
N THR A 141 13.10 16.70 -1.84
CA THR A 141 14.27 16.60 -0.95
C THR A 141 14.29 15.25 -0.25
N GLY A 142 15.29 14.99 0.59
CA GLY A 142 15.36 13.78 1.39
C GLY A 142 15.78 12.52 0.62
N GLU A 143 15.51 11.36 1.19
CA GLU A 143 15.83 10.05 0.62
C GLU A 143 14.73 9.50 -0.31
N PHE A 144 13.50 9.99 -0.20
CA PHE A 144 12.39 9.59 -1.06
C PHE A 144 11.93 10.76 -1.91
N ARG A 145 12.18 10.69 -3.21
CA ARG A 145 11.97 11.84 -4.12
C ARG A 145 11.12 11.44 -5.32
N SER A 146 10.45 12.45 -5.89
CA SER A 146 9.84 12.30 -7.21
C SER A 146 10.90 12.19 -8.31
N ARG A 147 10.65 11.32 -9.30
CA ARG A 147 11.42 11.19 -10.53
C ARG A 147 10.50 11.18 -11.75
N SER A 148 11.09 11.17 -12.95
CA SER A 148 10.31 10.95 -14.16
C SER A 148 9.50 9.64 -14.05
N GLU A 149 8.19 9.76 -14.21
CA GLU A 149 7.22 8.63 -14.22
C GLU A 149 7.11 7.83 -12.92
N GLY A 150 7.57 8.39 -11.77
CA GLY A 150 7.47 7.69 -10.51
C GLY A 150 8.17 8.37 -9.34
N TYR A 151 8.60 7.55 -8.39
CA TYR A 151 9.30 7.99 -7.18
C TYR A 151 10.45 7.04 -6.88
N ILE A 152 11.50 7.56 -6.26
CA ILE A 152 12.72 6.81 -5.96
C ILE A 152 13.08 6.92 -4.47
N GLY A 153 13.37 5.79 -3.84
CA GLY A 153 14.04 5.72 -2.55
C GLY A 153 15.55 5.58 -2.75
N ILE A 154 16.28 6.65 -2.53
CA ILE A 154 17.72 6.74 -2.75
C ILE A 154 18.45 5.88 -1.73
N ILE A 155 19.44 5.12 -2.17
CA ILE A 155 20.34 4.35 -1.30
C ILE A 155 21.68 5.06 -1.21
N GLU A 156 22.20 5.49 -2.35
CA GLU A 156 23.51 6.17 -2.46
C GLU A 156 23.45 7.26 -3.53
N GLU A 157 23.92 8.47 -3.18
CA GLU A 157 24.02 9.64 -4.08
C GLU A 157 25.19 9.55 -5.06
#